data_49f28186a1deee63fee4f579a2cff6b1
#
_entry.id   49f28186a1deee63fee4f579a2cff6b1
#
_cell.length_a   1.000
_cell.length_b   1.000
_cell.length_c   1.000
_cell.angle_alpha   90.00
_cell.angle_beta   90.00
_cell.angle_gamma   90.00
#
_symmetry.space_group_name_H-M   'P 1'
#
loop_
_entity.id
_entity.type
_entity.pdbx_description
1 polymer ?
#
loop_
_entity_poly.entity_id
_entity_poly.type
_entity_poly.pdbx_seq_one_letter_code
_entity_poly.pdbx_strand_id
1 'polypeptide(L)'
;RKRTYEAYAKHYTMAWPSEEKSSFREFKKSPIYEKHKNSNACFGEKMGWERPNWFAPKGSEPRDIYSFDRQNWFEFVGNEVKAARESAVLIDQTSFAKFIVSGKDSLQALEYLCANKIDRPIGSTIYTQMLNDDGGIECDLTITVIDKNTFYIITGTGFMTHDYDWIISNIPNNLEVEVKNITFDNSVFSLMGPNSRKILQGLTNTDLSNDNFPFATCKKIKIASKDVYAIRITYMGELGWELHFPIDFSSEIYSKIMEYGNQFGLVNAGYRCIESCRLEKGYRAWGSDIGPDHTPLEACLLYTSDAADEPLS
;
A
#
# COMPACT_ATOMS: atom_id res chain seq x y z
N ARG A 1 -2.57 28.48 -2.86
CA ARG A 1 -1.83 29.63 -2.25
C ARG A 1 -1.24 29.27 -0.88
N LYS A 2 -2.03 28.83 0.15
CA LYS A 2 -1.49 28.50 1.47
C LYS A 2 -0.35 27.47 1.41
N ARG A 3 -0.52 26.38 0.67
CA ARG A 3 0.51 25.34 0.46
C ARG A 3 1.76 25.92 -0.24
N THR A 4 1.58 26.80 -1.23
CA THR A 4 2.68 27.45 -1.93
C THR A 4 3.49 28.33 -0.98
N TYR A 5 2.81 29.12 -0.12
CA TYR A 5 3.51 29.95 0.87
C TYR A 5 4.27 29.11 1.89
N GLU A 6 3.68 28.02 2.41
CA GLU A 6 4.36 27.10 3.33
C GLU A 6 5.59 26.47 2.67
N ALA A 7 5.44 25.96 1.44
CA ALA A 7 6.55 25.36 0.70
C ALA A 7 7.67 26.35 0.45
N TYR A 8 7.34 27.59 0.07
CA TYR A 8 8.32 28.65 -0.13
C TYR A 8 9.03 29.05 1.17
N ALA A 9 8.27 29.24 2.25
CA ALA A 9 8.86 29.60 3.55
C ALA A 9 9.81 28.50 4.07
N LYS A 10 9.41 27.21 3.93
CA LYS A 10 10.22 26.07 4.35
C LYS A 10 11.43 25.79 3.46
N HIS A 11 11.48 26.34 2.25
CA HIS A 11 12.60 26.15 1.33
C HIS A 11 13.95 26.65 1.90
N TYR A 12 13.90 27.69 2.74
CA TYR A 12 15.07 28.31 3.34
C TYR A 12 15.33 27.89 4.79
N THR A 13 14.55 26.97 5.32
CA THR A 13 14.71 26.49 6.69
C THR A 13 15.26 25.07 6.71
N MET A 14 15.95 24.74 7.79
CA MET A 14 16.32 23.36 8.06
C MET A 14 15.05 22.59 8.45
N ALA A 15 14.73 21.55 7.67
CA ALA A 15 13.60 20.67 7.97
C ALA A 15 13.91 19.77 9.17
N TRP A 16 12.92 19.54 10.02
CA TRP A 16 12.99 18.50 11.04
C TRP A 16 12.90 17.12 10.39
N PRO A 17 13.55 16.08 10.94
CA PRO A 17 13.36 14.71 10.48
C PRO A 17 11.87 14.34 10.46
N SER A 18 11.40 13.78 9.34
CA SER A 18 10.00 13.40 9.11
C SER A 18 8.99 14.55 9.17
N GLU A 19 9.45 15.80 8.99
CA GLU A 19 8.55 16.95 8.98
C GLU A 19 7.62 16.90 7.77
N GLU A 20 6.32 17.03 8.05
CA GLU A 20 5.28 17.11 7.04
C GLU A 20 4.67 18.52 6.96
N LYS A 21 3.98 18.78 5.84
CA LYS A 21 3.31 20.06 5.63
C LYS A 21 2.06 20.17 6.49
N SER A 22 1.86 21.33 7.10
CA SER A 22 0.76 21.61 8.04
C SER A 22 -0.42 22.35 7.40
N SER A 23 -0.21 23.00 6.24
CA SER A 23 -1.25 23.74 5.55
C SER A 23 -2.03 22.89 4.56
N PHE A 24 -3.25 23.30 4.22
CA PHE A 24 -4.11 22.65 3.25
C PHE A 24 -4.37 21.17 3.60
N ARG A 25 -4.80 20.96 4.84
CA ARG A 25 -5.15 19.66 5.41
C ARG A 25 -6.60 19.27 5.06
N GLU A 26 -6.91 18.00 5.24
CA GLU A 26 -8.26 17.43 5.10
C GLU A 26 -8.87 17.54 3.70
N PHE A 27 -8.04 17.57 2.65
CA PHE A 27 -8.52 17.69 1.27
C PHE A 27 -9.06 16.37 0.73
N LYS A 28 -8.36 15.27 0.96
CA LYS A 28 -8.79 13.91 0.62
C LYS A 28 -8.77 13.07 1.88
N LYS A 29 -9.86 12.36 2.14
CA LYS A 29 -10.03 11.54 3.35
C LYS A 29 -10.46 10.13 2.95
N SER A 30 -9.96 9.14 3.68
CA SER A 30 -10.49 7.79 3.63
C SER A 30 -11.92 7.78 4.21
N PRO A 31 -12.82 6.89 3.76
CA PRO A 31 -14.16 6.76 4.34
C PRO A 31 -14.17 6.44 5.84
N ILE A 32 -13.07 5.90 6.36
CA ILE A 32 -12.92 5.59 7.79
C ILE A 32 -12.09 6.63 8.57
N TYR A 33 -11.88 7.82 7.96
CA TYR A 33 -11.14 8.91 8.59
C TYR A 33 -11.65 9.23 10.01
N GLU A 34 -12.96 9.36 10.19
CA GLU A 34 -13.54 9.65 11.52
C GLU A 34 -13.34 8.50 12.51
N LYS A 35 -13.35 7.24 12.04
CA LYS A 35 -13.04 6.09 12.91
C LYS A 35 -11.58 6.12 13.38
N HIS A 36 -10.64 6.46 12.50
CA HIS A 36 -9.25 6.64 12.87
C HIS A 36 -9.05 7.81 13.83
N LYS A 37 -9.73 8.94 13.57
CA LYS A 37 -9.72 10.09 14.47
C LYS A 37 -10.21 9.73 15.87
N ASN A 38 -11.32 8.98 15.96
CA ASN A 38 -11.86 8.49 17.22
C ASN A 38 -10.95 7.45 17.91
N SER A 39 -10.09 6.79 17.13
CA SER A 39 -9.03 5.90 17.63
C SER A 39 -7.72 6.64 17.96
N ASN A 40 -7.75 7.97 18.01
CA ASN A 40 -6.64 8.84 18.36
C ASN A 40 -5.47 8.78 17.34
N ALA A 41 -5.79 8.70 16.05
CA ALA A 41 -4.78 8.75 14.99
C ALA A 41 -4.11 10.12 14.89
N CYS A 42 -2.80 10.14 14.82
CA CYS A 42 -2.03 11.29 14.36
C CYS A 42 -1.92 11.22 12.83
N PHE A 43 -2.53 12.20 12.16
CA PHE A 43 -2.56 12.22 10.71
C PHE A 43 -1.41 13.01 10.12
N GLY A 44 -0.82 12.41 9.06
CA GLY A 44 0.05 13.09 8.11
C GLY A 44 -0.65 13.35 6.78
N GLU A 45 0.05 14.01 5.86
CA GLU A 45 -0.47 14.35 4.54
C GLU A 45 0.45 13.85 3.43
N LYS A 46 -0.11 13.14 2.44
CA LYS A 46 0.58 12.79 1.20
C LYS A 46 -0.31 13.08 0.00
N MET A 47 0.09 14.00 -0.89
CA MET A 47 -0.64 14.37 -2.11
C MET A 47 -2.12 14.72 -1.87
N GLY A 48 -2.38 15.40 -0.75
CA GLY A 48 -3.71 15.84 -0.33
C GLY A 48 -4.51 14.81 0.48
N TRP A 49 -4.02 13.58 0.63
CA TRP A 49 -4.64 12.56 1.45
C TRP A 49 -4.23 12.70 2.92
N GLU A 50 -5.21 12.64 3.82
CA GLU A 50 -4.99 12.43 5.25
C GLU A 50 -4.75 10.94 5.50
N ARG A 51 -3.61 10.61 6.11
CA ARG A 51 -3.23 9.23 6.41
C ARG A 51 -2.80 9.12 7.87
N PRO A 52 -3.26 8.10 8.61
CA PRO A 52 -2.72 7.83 9.94
C PRO A 52 -1.21 7.55 9.85
N ASN A 53 -0.39 8.39 10.47
CA ASN A 53 1.04 8.14 10.60
C ASN A 53 1.34 7.20 11.77
N TRP A 54 0.59 7.34 12.86
CA TRP A 54 0.65 6.53 14.07
C TRP A 54 -0.59 6.78 14.93
N PHE A 55 -0.80 5.95 15.96
CA PHE A 55 -1.93 6.07 16.87
C PHE A 55 -1.46 6.39 18.29
N ALA A 56 -1.95 7.51 18.84
CA ALA A 56 -1.63 7.92 20.19
C ALA A 56 -2.45 7.14 21.23
N PRO A 57 -1.90 6.88 22.43
CA PRO A 57 -2.67 6.31 23.52
C PRO A 57 -3.88 7.18 23.88
N LYS A 58 -4.92 6.55 24.41
CA LYS A 58 -6.10 7.26 24.89
C LYS A 58 -5.71 8.29 25.97
N GLY A 59 -6.13 9.53 25.77
CA GLY A 59 -5.82 10.65 26.67
C GLY A 59 -4.55 11.42 26.31
N SER A 60 -3.78 10.98 25.33
CA SER A 60 -2.66 11.74 24.76
C SER A 60 -3.12 12.52 23.54
N GLU A 61 -2.48 13.64 23.26
CA GLU A 61 -2.76 14.45 22.06
C GLU A 61 -2.10 13.81 20.84
N PRO A 62 -2.86 13.48 19.76
CA PRO A 62 -2.32 12.86 18.55
C PRO A 62 -1.68 13.92 17.65
N ARG A 63 -0.49 14.38 18.01
CA ARG A 63 0.29 15.33 17.22
C ARG A 63 1.76 14.96 17.19
N ASP A 64 2.42 15.29 16.10
CA ASP A 64 3.86 15.19 15.99
C ASP A 64 4.57 16.29 16.74
N ILE A 65 5.57 15.93 17.54
CA ILE A 65 6.54 16.84 18.14
C ILE A 65 7.89 16.48 17.53
N TYR A 66 8.34 17.34 16.61
CA TYR A 66 9.58 17.12 15.88
C TYR A 66 10.80 17.37 16.76
N SER A 67 11.83 16.56 16.58
CA SER A 67 13.10 16.65 17.31
C SER A 67 14.23 16.06 16.45
N PHE A 68 15.46 16.51 16.64
CA PHE A 68 16.67 15.83 16.12
C PHE A 68 17.07 14.64 17.01
N ASP A 69 16.56 14.63 18.27
CA ASP A 69 16.63 13.48 19.14
C ASP A 69 15.46 12.52 18.85
N ARG A 70 15.12 11.67 19.81
CA ARG A 70 14.00 10.75 19.72
C ARG A 70 12.66 11.51 19.74
N GLN A 71 11.86 11.32 18.70
CA GLN A 71 10.55 11.98 18.54
C GLN A 71 9.51 11.39 19.51
N ASN A 72 8.43 12.14 19.76
CA ASN A 72 7.39 11.74 20.72
C ASN A 72 6.61 10.49 20.33
N TRP A 73 6.59 10.13 19.06
CA TRP A 73 5.89 8.93 18.57
C TRP A 73 6.72 7.65 18.61
N PHE A 74 8.01 7.71 18.94
CA PHE A 74 8.93 6.59 18.84
C PHE A 74 8.45 5.33 19.56
N GLU A 75 8.01 5.44 20.80
CA GLU A 75 7.53 4.29 21.57
C GLU A 75 6.17 3.78 21.07
N PHE A 76 5.30 4.67 20.60
CA PHE A 76 3.97 4.32 20.10
C PHE A 76 4.09 3.56 18.76
N VAL A 77 4.90 4.06 17.84
CA VAL A 77 5.24 3.33 16.60
C VAL A 77 5.95 2.01 16.90
N GLY A 78 6.84 1.98 17.90
CA GLY A 78 7.47 0.75 18.38
C GLY A 78 6.45 -0.30 18.86
N ASN A 79 5.38 0.13 19.53
CA ASN A 79 4.29 -0.76 19.94
C ASN A 79 3.48 -1.27 18.74
N GLU A 80 3.23 -0.44 17.72
CA GLU A 80 2.59 -0.86 16.47
C GLU A 80 3.46 -1.90 15.74
N VAL A 81 4.77 -1.67 15.62
CA VAL A 81 5.74 -2.61 15.03
C VAL A 81 5.76 -3.92 15.80
N LYS A 82 5.77 -3.86 17.14
CA LYS A 82 5.69 -5.06 17.98
C LYS A 82 4.39 -5.83 17.74
N ALA A 83 3.25 -5.13 17.64
CA ALA A 83 1.98 -5.76 17.33
C ALA A 83 1.97 -6.41 15.94
N ALA A 84 2.59 -5.78 14.93
CA ALA A 84 2.74 -6.35 13.60
C ALA A 84 3.53 -7.66 13.62
N ARG A 85 4.54 -7.81 14.50
CA ARG A 85 5.39 -9.00 14.61
C ARG A 85 4.82 -10.08 15.50
N GLU A 86 4.09 -9.72 16.56
CA GLU A 86 3.65 -10.66 17.59
C GLU A 86 2.16 -11.01 17.52
N SER A 87 1.36 -10.15 16.89
CA SER A 87 -0.10 -10.33 16.79
C SER A 87 -0.64 -9.98 15.40
N ALA A 88 -1.24 -8.80 15.22
CA ALA A 88 -1.68 -8.29 13.93
C ALA A 88 -1.92 -6.78 13.97
N VAL A 89 -1.79 -6.15 12.81
CA VAL A 89 -2.14 -4.74 12.58
C VAL A 89 -3.08 -4.58 11.39
N LEU A 90 -3.93 -3.57 11.45
CA LEU A 90 -4.75 -3.12 10.32
C LEU A 90 -4.32 -1.70 9.93
N ILE A 91 -3.98 -1.53 8.66
CA ILE A 91 -3.50 -0.27 8.11
C ILE A 91 -4.39 0.16 6.96
N ASP A 92 -4.81 1.41 6.97
CA ASP A 92 -5.58 2.01 5.88
C ASP A 92 -4.65 2.49 4.77
N GLN A 93 -4.63 1.74 3.66
CA GLN A 93 -3.89 2.06 2.44
C GLN A 93 -4.81 2.58 1.31
N THR A 94 -6.01 3.04 1.64
CA THR A 94 -7.00 3.53 0.67
C THR A 94 -6.46 4.64 -0.24
N SER A 95 -5.46 5.39 0.22
CA SER A 95 -4.82 6.45 -0.55
C SER A 95 -3.92 5.96 -1.69
N PHE A 96 -3.57 4.67 -1.76
CA PHE A 96 -2.76 4.12 -2.86
C PHE A 96 -3.49 4.28 -4.19
N ALA A 97 -2.73 4.55 -5.25
CA ALA A 97 -3.30 4.65 -6.58
C ALA A 97 -3.67 3.27 -7.12
N LYS A 98 -4.79 3.22 -7.81
CA LYS A 98 -5.36 1.99 -8.37
C LYS A 98 -5.82 2.24 -9.79
N PHE A 99 -5.34 1.40 -10.72
CA PHE A 99 -5.70 1.48 -12.13
C PHE A 99 -6.23 0.15 -12.62
N ILE A 100 -7.15 0.19 -13.56
CA ILE A 100 -7.53 -0.97 -14.38
C ILE A 100 -6.96 -0.75 -15.77
N VAL A 101 -6.19 -1.71 -16.26
CA VAL A 101 -5.76 -1.80 -17.65
C VAL A 101 -6.53 -2.93 -18.31
N SER A 102 -7.28 -2.62 -19.36
CA SER A 102 -8.16 -3.57 -20.02
C SER A 102 -8.17 -3.37 -21.54
N GLY A 103 -8.61 -4.39 -22.28
CA GLY A 103 -8.66 -4.38 -23.73
C GLY A 103 -8.01 -5.62 -24.34
N LYS A 104 -8.27 -5.87 -25.62
CA LYS A 104 -7.77 -7.09 -26.28
C LYS A 104 -6.24 -7.20 -26.29
N ASP A 105 -5.54 -6.04 -26.30
CA ASP A 105 -4.09 -5.95 -26.38
C ASP A 105 -3.45 -5.54 -25.04
N SER A 106 -4.22 -5.58 -23.94
CA SER A 106 -3.75 -5.14 -22.61
C SER A 106 -2.55 -5.94 -22.08
N LEU A 107 -2.54 -7.27 -22.30
CA LEU A 107 -1.40 -8.11 -21.94
C LEU A 107 -0.15 -7.71 -22.73
N GLN A 108 -0.28 -7.54 -24.06
CA GLN A 108 0.83 -7.14 -24.92
C GLN A 108 1.42 -5.77 -24.51
N ALA A 109 0.55 -4.84 -24.16
CA ALA A 109 0.97 -3.51 -23.70
C ALA A 109 1.74 -3.60 -22.36
N LEU A 110 1.26 -4.38 -21.41
CA LEU A 110 1.92 -4.55 -20.13
C LEU A 110 3.24 -5.35 -20.23
N GLU A 111 3.31 -6.37 -21.10
CA GLU A 111 4.57 -7.06 -21.41
C GLU A 111 5.61 -6.14 -22.06
N TYR A 112 5.17 -5.13 -22.82
CA TYR A 112 6.05 -4.12 -23.40
C TYR A 112 6.56 -3.11 -22.35
N LEU A 113 5.70 -2.70 -21.40
CA LEU A 113 6.02 -1.66 -20.42
C LEU A 113 6.81 -2.18 -19.21
N CYS A 114 6.57 -3.44 -18.82
CA CYS A 114 7.03 -3.98 -17.53
C CYS A 114 8.33 -4.77 -17.66
N ALA A 115 9.20 -4.64 -16.69
CA ALA A 115 10.45 -5.38 -16.61
C ALA A 115 10.27 -6.85 -16.22
N ASN A 116 9.14 -7.21 -15.56
CA ASN A 116 8.82 -8.58 -15.18
C ASN A 116 7.74 -9.17 -16.11
N LYS A 117 7.72 -10.49 -16.22
CA LYS A 117 6.72 -11.22 -17.04
C LYS A 117 5.32 -11.07 -16.44
N ILE A 118 4.38 -10.56 -17.23
CA ILE A 118 2.98 -10.33 -16.84
C ILE A 118 2.06 -11.47 -17.26
N ASP A 119 2.42 -12.23 -18.32
CA ASP A 119 1.69 -13.42 -18.77
C ASP A 119 1.76 -14.53 -17.71
N ARG A 120 0.86 -14.44 -16.74
CA ARG A 120 0.71 -15.36 -15.62
C ARG A 120 -0.77 -15.78 -15.49
N PRO A 121 -1.05 -16.89 -14.80
CA PRO A 121 -2.43 -17.33 -14.56
C PRO A 121 -3.29 -16.23 -13.88
N ILE A 122 -4.59 -16.26 -14.17
CA ILE A 122 -5.57 -15.40 -13.46
C ILE A 122 -5.43 -15.59 -11.95
N GLY A 123 -5.42 -14.48 -11.21
CA GLY A 123 -5.19 -14.43 -9.77
C GLY A 123 -3.71 -14.30 -9.39
N SER A 124 -2.77 -14.33 -10.34
CA SER A 124 -1.37 -14.00 -10.03
C SER A 124 -1.21 -12.52 -9.75
N THR A 125 -0.36 -12.20 -8.78
CA THR A 125 0.06 -10.83 -8.46
C THR A 125 1.55 -10.70 -8.68
N ILE A 126 1.97 -9.74 -9.48
CA ILE A 126 3.34 -9.57 -9.97
C ILE A 126 3.86 -8.22 -9.47
N TYR A 127 4.97 -8.23 -8.74
CA TYR A 127 5.74 -7.02 -8.46
C TYR A 127 6.64 -6.74 -9.65
N THR A 128 6.62 -5.52 -10.19
CA THR A 128 7.36 -5.14 -11.38
C THR A 128 7.68 -3.65 -11.41
N GLN A 129 8.70 -3.32 -12.17
CA GLN A 129 9.09 -1.96 -12.53
C GLN A 129 8.74 -1.68 -13.99
N MET A 130 8.51 -0.40 -14.32
CA MET A 130 8.58 0.11 -15.69
C MET A 130 9.84 0.96 -15.79
N LEU A 131 10.57 0.79 -16.88
CA LEU A 131 11.92 1.37 -17.03
C LEU A 131 11.92 2.42 -18.14
N ASN A 132 12.74 3.46 -17.95
CA ASN A 132 13.06 4.40 -19.00
C ASN A 132 14.07 3.82 -20.00
N ASP A 133 14.41 4.56 -21.04
CA ASP A 133 15.32 4.13 -22.13
C ASP A 133 16.74 3.84 -21.64
N ASP A 134 17.16 4.39 -20.51
CA ASP A 134 18.44 4.16 -19.86
C ASP A 134 18.41 2.96 -18.88
N GLY A 135 17.26 2.32 -18.73
CA GLY A 135 17.03 1.21 -17.81
C GLY A 135 16.74 1.65 -16.37
N GLY A 136 16.53 2.93 -16.13
CA GLY A 136 16.18 3.50 -14.83
C GLY A 136 14.72 3.23 -14.46
N ILE A 137 14.44 3.10 -13.16
CA ILE A 137 13.12 2.74 -12.63
C ILE A 137 12.21 3.97 -12.63
N GLU A 138 11.26 4.03 -13.55
CA GLU A 138 10.24 5.09 -13.60
C GLU A 138 9.01 4.76 -12.75
N CYS A 139 8.52 3.54 -12.82
CA CYS A 139 7.41 3.10 -11.97
C CYS A 139 7.81 1.87 -11.18
N ASP A 140 7.33 1.80 -9.93
CA ASP A 140 7.49 0.66 -9.04
C ASP A 140 6.12 0.27 -8.51
N LEU A 141 5.58 -0.86 -8.99
CA LEU A 141 4.17 -1.18 -8.85
C LEU A 141 3.88 -2.67 -8.80
N THR A 142 2.65 -2.99 -8.44
CA THR A 142 2.13 -4.35 -8.39
C THR A 142 0.99 -4.51 -9.39
N ILE A 143 1.03 -5.59 -10.17
CA ILE A 143 0.00 -5.94 -11.16
C ILE A 143 -0.66 -7.25 -10.78
N THR A 144 -1.98 -7.26 -10.66
CA THR A 144 -2.78 -8.47 -10.46
C THR A 144 -3.55 -8.83 -11.72
N VAL A 145 -3.43 -10.06 -12.18
CA VAL A 145 -4.17 -10.59 -13.32
C VAL A 145 -5.60 -10.90 -12.86
N ILE A 146 -6.56 -10.05 -13.20
CA ILE A 146 -7.96 -10.21 -12.81
C ILE A 146 -8.72 -11.11 -13.79
N ASP A 147 -8.44 -10.95 -15.08
CA ASP A 147 -9.01 -11.74 -16.18
C ASP A 147 -8.00 -11.74 -17.32
N LYS A 148 -8.26 -12.53 -18.35
CA LYS A 148 -7.40 -12.68 -19.55
C LYS A 148 -6.95 -11.34 -20.15
N ASN A 149 -7.83 -10.34 -20.14
CA ASN A 149 -7.59 -9.02 -20.73
C ASN A 149 -7.86 -7.89 -19.73
N THR A 150 -7.72 -8.16 -18.44
CA THR A 150 -7.98 -7.18 -17.38
C THR A 150 -6.96 -7.32 -16.27
N PHE A 151 -6.26 -6.24 -16.00
CA PHE A 151 -5.18 -6.16 -15.01
C PHE A 151 -5.45 -5.05 -14.01
N TYR A 152 -5.21 -5.32 -12.75
CA TYR A 152 -5.36 -4.38 -11.65
C TYR A 152 -3.97 -3.93 -11.18
N ILE A 153 -3.69 -2.65 -11.32
CA ILE A 153 -2.40 -2.04 -10.97
C ILE A 153 -2.54 -1.25 -9.68
N ILE A 154 -1.57 -1.40 -8.79
CA ILE A 154 -1.47 -0.68 -7.55
C ILE A 154 -0.10 -0.03 -7.47
N THR A 155 -0.08 1.27 -7.13
CA THR A 155 1.14 2.03 -6.88
C THR A 155 0.98 2.98 -5.70
N GLY A 156 2.08 3.55 -5.24
CA GLY A 156 2.11 4.40 -4.06
C GLY A 156 1.28 5.68 -4.21
N THR A 157 0.75 6.18 -3.10
CA THR A 157 -0.09 7.40 -3.03
C THR A 157 0.52 8.61 -3.75
N GLY A 158 1.85 8.73 -3.69
CA GLY A 158 2.58 9.87 -4.26
C GLY A 158 2.66 9.88 -5.78
N PHE A 159 2.41 8.75 -6.41
CA PHE A 159 2.78 8.50 -7.80
C PHE A 159 1.59 8.36 -8.74
N MET A 160 0.37 8.54 -8.24
CA MET A 160 -0.88 8.37 -9.00
C MET A 160 -0.86 9.08 -10.37
N THR A 161 -0.46 10.36 -10.40
CA THR A 161 -0.45 11.13 -11.65
C THR A 161 0.73 10.74 -12.52
N HIS A 162 1.91 10.56 -11.93
CA HIS A 162 3.13 10.19 -12.63
C HIS A 162 2.97 8.83 -13.32
N ASP A 163 2.61 7.79 -12.56
CA ASP A 163 2.54 6.44 -13.10
C ASP A 163 1.38 6.27 -14.10
N TYR A 164 0.26 6.97 -13.84
CA TYR A 164 -0.84 6.99 -14.81
C TYR A 164 -0.40 7.59 -16.14
N ASP A 165 0.26 8.75 -16.10
CA ASP A 165 0.76 9.44 -17.29
C ASP A 165 1.83 8.61 -18.01
N TRP A 166 2.77 8.00 -17.26
CA TRP A 166 3.77 7.11 -17.82
C TRP A 166 3.14 5.94 -18.58
N ILE A 167 2.16 5.26 -17.98
CA ILE A 167 1.48 4.13 -18.59
C ILE A 167 0.79 4.55 -19.90
N ILE A 168 -0.06 5.61 -19.87
CA ILE A 168 -0.82 6.01 -21.05
C ILE A 168 0.06 6.58 -22.17
N SER A 169 1.17 7.24 -21.82
CA SER A 169 2.07 7.87 -22.80
C SER A 169 2.99 6.85 -23.49
N ASN A 170 3.24 5.71 -22.87
CA ASN A 170 4.17 4.70 -23.40
C ASN A 170 3.47 3.45 -23.96
N ILE A 171 2.13 3.35 -23.90
CA ILE A 171 1.39 2.32 -24.63
C ILE A 171 1.49 2.59 -26.13
N PRO A 172 1.95 1.62 -26.96
CA PRO A 172 1.99 1.77 -28.41
C PRO A 172 0.62 2.12 -29.00
N ASN A 173 0.54 3.15 -29.84
CA ASN A 173 -0.71 3.68 -30.41
C ASN A 173 -1.53 2.68 -31.24
N ASN A 174 -0.94 1.59 -31.69
CA ASN A 174 -1.59 0.54 -32.46
C ASN A 174 -2.27 -0.53 -31.60
N LEU A 175 -2.17 -0.44 -30.27
CA LEU A 175 -2.78 -1.40 -29.35
C LEU A 175 -4.13 -0.88 -28.81
N GLU A 176 -5.11 -1.76 -28.74
CA GLU A 176 -6.45 -1.46 -28.19
C GLU A 176 -6.47 -1.72 -26.69
N VAL A 177 -6.13 -0.67 -25.91
CA VAL A 177 -6.02 -0.70 -24.46
C VAL A 177 -6.74 0.48 -23.85
N GLU A 178 -7.49 0.24 -22.78
CA GLU A 178 -8.11 1.25 -21.95
C GLU A 178 -7.44 1.25 -20.56
N VAL A 179 -7.07 2.42 -20.07
CA VAL A 179 -6.54 2.60 -18.71
C VAL A 179 -7.51 3.47 -17.91
N LYS A 180 -8.05 2.93 -16.82
CA LYS A 180 -8.96 3.64 -15.90
C LYS A 180 -8.31 3.87 -14.56
N ASN A 181 -8.33 5.11 -14.09
CA ASN A 181 -7.98 5.43 -12.71
C ASN A 181 -9.22 5.24 -11.81
N ILE A 182 -9.16 4.23 -10.93
CA ILE A 182 -10.21 3.87 -9.98
C ILE A 182 -9.79 4.11 -8.52
N THR A 183 -8.82 5.01 -8.32
CA THR A 183 -8.25 5.30 -6.99
C THR A 183 -9.31 5.68 -5.96
N PHE A 184 -10.34 6.42 -6.40
CA PHE A 184 -11.38 6.90 -5.50
C PHE A 184 -12.60 5.97 -5.39
N ASP A 185 -12.63 4.88 -6.16
CA ASP A 185 -13.76 3.94 -6.18
C ASP A 185 -13.55 2.76 -5.20
N ASN A 186 -12.30 2.49 -4.82
CA ASN A 186 -11.94 1.36 -3.98
C ASN A 186 -11.12 1.76 -2.75
N SER A 187 -11.44 1.14 -1.63
CA SER A 187 -10.61 1.15 -0.42
C SER A 187 -9.64 -0.01 -0.39
N VAL A 188 -8.54 0.18 0.34
CA VAL A 188 -7.52 -0.84 0.58
C VAL A 188 -7.20 -0.88 2.07
N PHE A 189 -7.36 -2.04 2.68
CA PHE A 189 -6.90 -2.29 4.05
C PHE A 189 -5.85 -3.39 4.05
N SER A 190 -4.72 -3.11 4.68
CA SER A 190 -3.63 -4.07 4.87
C SER A 190 -3.75 -4.71 6.25
N LEU A 191 -4.03 -6.01 6.29
CA LEU A 191 -4.10 -6.82 7.51
C LEU A 191 -2.84 -7.69 7.59
N MET A 192 -1.93 -7.35 8.48
CA MET A 192 -0.59 -7.93 8.56
C MET A 192 -0.28 -8.45 9.97
N GLY A 193 0.56 -9.46 10.06
CA GLY A 193 1.05 -10.07 11.30
C GLY A 193 0.70 -11.56 11.44
N PRO A 194 1.30 -12.28 12.39
CA PRO A 194 1.14 -13.73 12.52
C PRO A 194 -0.30 -14.20 12.78
N ASN A 195 -1.15 -13.35 13.37
CA ASN A 195 -2.57 -13.64 13.59
C ASN A 195 -3.47 -13.22 12.43
N SER A 196 -2.95 -12.54 11.39
CA SER A 196 -3.74 -12.05 10.25
C SER A 196 -4.57 -13.15 9.59
N ARG A 197 -3.99 -14.36 9.40
CA ARG A 197 -4.71 -15.51 8.85
C ARG A 197 -5.86 -15.96 9.74
N LYS A 198 -5.66 -16.05 11.06
CA LYS A 198 -6.73 -16.45 11.99
C LYS A 198 -7.89 -15.45 11.96
N ILE A 199 -7.56 -14.16 11.90
CA ILE A 199 -8.55 -13.08 11.84
C ILE A 199 -9.32 -13.17 10.54
N LEU A 200 -8.63 -13.21 9.41
CA LEU A 200 -9.29 -13.22 8.10
C LEU A 200 -10.08 -14.51 7.87
N GLN A 201 -9.59 -15.68 8.32
CA GLN A 201 -10.27 -16.96 8.21
C GLN A 201 -11.60 -16.99 8.98
N GLY A 202 -11.69 -16.27 10.10
CA GLY A 202 -12.94 -16.16 10.86
C GLY A 202 -13.99 -15.24 10.21
N LEU A 203 -13.59 -14.48 9.17
CA LEU A 203 -14.46 -13.55 8.45
C LEU A 203 -14.87 -14.04 7.07
N THR A 204 -14.26 -15.12 6.57
CA THR A 204 -14.53 -15.70 5.25
C THR A 204 -14.56 -17.23 5.28
N ASN A 205 -15.34 -17.81 4.38
CA ASN A 205 -15.37 -19.26 4.17
C ASN A 205 -14.29 -19.75 3.18
N THR A 206 -13.51 -18.83 2.59
CA THR A 206 -12.43 -19.20 1.68
C THR A 206 -11.26 -19.76 2.48
N ASP A 207 -10.71 -20.88 2.04
CA ASP A 207 -9.50 -21.45 2.65
C ASP A 207 -8.29 -20.57 2.39
N LEU A 208 -7.67 -20.08 3.47
CA LEU A 208 -6.51 -19.19 3.47
C LEU A 208 -5.20 -19.91 3.79
N SER A 209 -5.18 -21.26 3.74
CA SER A 209 -3.94 -22.05 3.90
C SER A 209 -2.91 -21.70 2.82
N ASN A 210 -1.65 -22.04 3.04
CA ASN A 210 -0.59 -21.76 2.06
C ASN A 210 -0.84 -22.47 0.72
N ASP A 211 -1.34 -23.71 0.77
CA ASP A 211 -1.59 -24.52 -0.43
C ASP A 211 -2.74 -23.97 -1.26
N ASN A 212 -3.78 -23.45 -0.61
CA ASN A 212 -4.95 -22.93 -1.29
C ASN A 212 -4.89 -21.42 -1.54
N PHE A 213 -4.03 -20.69 -0.86
CA PHE A 213 -3.82 -19.27 -1.09
C PHE A 213 -2.32 -18.93 -1.02
N PRO A 214 -1.53 -19.30 -2.05
CA PRO A 214 -0.09 -19.02 -2.09
C PRO A 214 0.25 -17.53 -2.04
N PHE A 215 1.48 -17.21 -1.64
CA PHE A 215 2.02 -15.85 -1.75
C PHE A 215 1.98 -15.36 -3.21
N ALA A 216 1.91 -14.05 -3.39
CA ALA A 216 1.77 -13.39 -4.69
C ALA A 216 0.54 -13.85 -5.50
N THR A 217 -0.57 -14.13 -4.81
CA THR A 217 -1.86 -14.43 -5.45
C THR A 217 -2.99 -13.57 -4.91
N CYS A 218 -4.03 -13.45 -5.73
CA CYS A 218 -5.26 -12.75 -5.45
C CYS A 218 -6.45 -13.70 -5.52
N LYS A 219 -7.35 -13.61 -4.55
CA LYS A 219 -8.65 -14.30 -4.60
C LYS A 219 -9.77 -13.34 -4.26
N LYS A 220 -10.89 -13.55 -4.91
CA LYS A 220 -12.14 -12.90 -4.54
C LYS A 220 -12.76 -13.66 -3.37
N ILE A 221 -12.84 -13.01 -2.21
CA ILE A 221 -13.42 -13.57 -0.98
C ILE A 221 -14.65 -12.76 -0.55
N LYS A 222 -15.38 -13.24 0.45
CA LYS A 222 -16.48 -12.47 1.06
C LYS A 222 -16.15 -12.12 2.50
N ILE A 223 -16.31 -10.84 2.83
CA ILE A 223 -16.28 -10.32 4.20
C ILE A 223 -17.59 -9.57 4.41
N ALA A 224 -18.34 -9.88 5.46
CA ALA A 224 -19.68 -9.29 5.71
C ALA A 224 -20.62 -9.35 4.48
N SER A 225 -20.57 -10.47 3.74
CA SER A 225 -21.30 -10.70 2.48
C SER A 225 -20.89 -9.81 1.30
N LYS A 226 -19.87 -8.96 1.47
CA LYS A 226 -19.33 -8.10 0.41
C LYS A 226 -18.18 -8.79 -0.30
N ASP A 227 -18.09 -8.58 -1.62
CA ASP A 227 -16.96 -9.06 -2.41
C ASP A 227 -15.71 -8.23 -2.13
N VAL A 228 -14.60 -8.91 -1.84
CA VAL A 228 -13.30 -8.34 -1.54
C VAL A 228 -12.24 -9.08 -2.35
N TYR A 229 -11.41 -8.37 -3.08
CA TYR A 229 -10.18 -8.94 -3.62
C TYR A 229 -9.14 -8.96 -2.51
N ALA A 230 -8.79 -10.14 -2.04
CA ALA A 230 -7.72 -10.35 -1.08
C ALA A 230 -6.44 -10.69 -1.86
N ILE A 231 -5.42 -9.87 -1.72
CA ILE A 231 -4.13 -10.05 -2.38
C ILE A 231 -3.12 -10.45 -1.30
N ARG A 232 -2.53 -11.63 -1.43
CA ARG A 232 -1.53 -12.12 -0.47
C ARG A 232 -0.15 -11.59 -0.83
N ILE A 233 0.13 -10.38 -0.39
CA ILE A 233 1.42 -9.69 -0.52
C ILE A 233 1.73 -8.96 0.78
N THR A 234 2.95 -8.47 0.92
CA THR A 234 3.38 -7.67 2.07
C THR A 234 4.46 -6.67 1.67
N TYR A 235 4.36 -5.48 2.22
CA TYR A 235 5.44 -4.49 2.22
C TYR A 235 6.08 -4.30 3.60
N MET A 236 5.64 -5.10 4.57
CA MET A 236 6.14 -5.10 5.95
C MET A 236 7.00 -6.32 6.28
N GLY A 237 6.99 -7.32 5.37
CA GLY A 237 7.66 -8.60 5.59
C GLY A 237 6.97 -9.51 6.59
N GLU A 238 5.69 -9.27 6.89
CA GLU A 238 4.86 -10.07 7.76
C GLU A 238 3.77 -10.80 6.96
N LEU A 239 3.28 -11.92 7.48
CA LEU A 239 2.14 -12.63 6.91
C LEU A 239 0.93 -11.71 6.82
N GLY A 240 0.27 -11.66 5.67
CA GLY A 240 -0.95 -10.86 5.56
C GLY A 240 -1.56 -10.78 4.18
N TRP A 241 -2.56 -9.94 4.09
CA TRP A 241 -3.32 -9.66 2.87
C TRP A 241 -3.65 -8.18 2.76
N GLU A 242 -3.56 -7.66 1.56
CA GLU A 242 -4.22 -6.41 1.19
C GLU A 242 -5.64 -6.73 0.71
N LEU A 243 -6.61 -6.05 1.29
CA LEU A 243 -8.04 -6.24 1.05
C LEU A 243 -8.58 -5.06 0.25
N HIS A 244 -8.95 -5.30 -1.00
CA HIS A 244 -9.42 -4.30 -1.95
C HIS A 244 -10.93 -4.48 -2.19
N PHE A 245 -11.70 -3.42 -2.05
CA PHE A 245 -13.16 -3.47 -2.16
C PHE A 245 -13.76 -2.11 -2.47
N PRO A 246 -15.00 -2.04 -2.98
CA PRO A 246 -15.70 -0.77 -3.23
C PRO A 246 -15.76 0.10 -1.99
N ILE A 247 -15.50 1.39 -2.18
CA ILE A 247 -15.31 2.38 -1.11
C ILE A 247 -16.48 2.47 -0.14
N ASP A 248 -17.70 2.21 -0.62
CA ASP A 248 -18.95 2.25 0.19
C ASP A 248 -18.99 1.21 1.32
N PHE A 249 -18.18 0.14 1.21
CA PHE A 249 -18.15 -0.94 2.21
C PHE A 249 -17.11 -0.73 3.30
N SER A 250 -16.33 0.33 3.23
CA SER A 250 -15.16 0.58 4.10
C SER A 250 -15.52 0.57 5.58
N SER A 251 -16.58 1.26 5.96
CA SER A 251 -17.01 1.36 7.35
C SER A 251 -17.46 0.02 7.95
N GLU A 252 -18.17 -0.78 7.17
CA GLU A 252 -18.68 -2.10 7.58
C GLU A 252 -17.52 -3.11 7.69
N ILE A 253 -16.68 -3.19 6.65
CA ILE A 253 -15.54 -4.12 6.61
C ILE A 253 -14.54 -3.80 7.71
N TYR A 254 -14.19 -2.52 7.89
CA TYR A 254 -13.31 -2.10 8.98
C TYR A 254 -13.84 -2.53 10.35
N SER A 255 -15.13 -2.25 10.63
CA SER A 255 -15.72 -2.59 11.92
C SER A 255 -15.71 -4.09 12.17
N LYS A 256 -16.03 -4.90 11.14
CA LYS A 256 -16.02 -6.37 11.27
C LYS A 256 -14.61 -6.93 11.53
N ILE A 257 -13.61 -6.41 10.83
CA ILE A 257 -12.22 -6.82 11.03
C ILE A 257 -11.75 -6.44 12.44
N MET A 258 -11.99 -5.21 12.88
CA MET A 258 -11.55 -4.75 14.20
C MET A 258 -12.28 -5.48 15.34
N GLU A 259 -13.60 -5.65 15.22
CA GLU A 259 -14.42 -6.37 16.21
C GLU A 259 -13.93 -7.81 16.39
N TYR A 260 -13.79 -8.55 15.28
CA TYR A 260 -13.34 -9.95 15.35
C TYR A 260 -11.87 -10.07 15.72
N GLY A 261 -11.02 -9.16 15.21
CA GLY A 261 -9.58 -9.17 15.42
C GLY A 261 -9.14 -8.81 16.85
N ASN A 262 -9.99 -8.12 17.61
CA ASN A 262 -9.67 -7.69 18.98
C ASN A 262 -9.22 -8.85 19.88
N GLN A 263 -9.88 -10.01 19.80
CA GLN A 263 -9.53 -11.21 20.56
C GLN A 263 -8.15 -11.81 20.21
N PHE A 264 -7.58 -11.40 19.07
CA PHE A 264 -6.28 -11.82 18.57
C PHE A 264 -5.21 -10.73 18.70
N GLY A 265 -5.49 -9.66 19.42
CA GLY A 265 -4.58 -8.54 19.62
C GLY A 265 -4.41 -7.64 18.40
N LEU A 266 -5.42 -7.58 17.51
CA LEU A 266 -5.40 -6.66 16.37
C LEU A 266 -5.46 -5.20 16.84
N VAL A 267 -4.54 -4.39 16.33
CA VAL A 267 -4.54 -2.94 16.55
C VAL A 267 -4.50 -2.18 15.23
N ASN A 268 -4.92 -0.91 15.24
CA ASN A 268 -4.62 -0.01 14.14
C ASN A 268 -3.12 0.31 14.13
N ALA A 269 -2.54 0.45 12.95
CA ALA A 269 -1.18 0.96 12.80
C ALA A 269 -1.11 1.98 11.67
N GLY A 270 -0.11 2.86 11.74
CA GLY A 270 0.08 3.94 10.79
C GLY A 270 1.21 3.69 9.81
N TYR A 271 1.41 4.67 8.92
CA TYR A 271 2.44 4.59 7.87
C TYR A 271 3.86 4.54 8.42
N ARG A 272 4.12 5.05 9.63
CA ARG A 272 5.44 4.94 10.28
C ARG A 272 5.75 3.50 10.71
N CYS A 273 4.72 2.72 11.04
CA CYS A 273 4.88 1.29 11.29
C CYS A 273 5.30 0.56 10.00
N ILE A 274 4.64 0.84 8.86
CA ILE A 274 5.04 0.27 7.55
C ILE A 274 6.50 0.63 7.26
N GLU A 275 6.84 1.91 7.39
CA GLU A 275 8.18 2.43 7.09
C GLU A 275 9.27 1.73 7.92
N SER A 276 9.04 1.56 9.23
CA SER A 276 9.95 0.84 10.11
C SER A 276 10.10 -0.63 9.70
N CYS A 277 8.99 -1.33 9.48
CA CYS A 277 9.01 -2.76 9.14
C CYS A 277 9.67 -3.02 7.77
N ARG A 278 9.36 -2.20 6.73
CA ARG A 278 9.93 -2.38 5.40
C ARG A 278 11.45 -2.16 5.39
N LEU A 279 11.94 -1.16 6.15
CA LEU A 279 13.37 -0.87 6.29
C LEU A 279 14.12 -2.04 6.90
N GLU A 280 13.58 -2.69 7.94
CA GLU A 280 14.19 -3.85 8.57
C GLU A 280 14.26 -5.06 7.63
N LYS A 281 13.35 -5.18 6.66
CA LYS A 281 13.36 -6.22 5.62
C LYS A 281 14.18 -5.83 4.38
N GLY A 282 14.67 -4.60 4.33
CA GLY A 282 15.42 -4.09 3.19
C GLY A 282 14.57 -3.82 1.96
N TYR A 283 13.24 -3.70 2.09
CA TYR A 283 12.35 -3.33 0.98
C TYR A 283 12.58 -1.88 0.59
N ARG A 284 12.66 -1.64 -0.71
CA ARG A 284 12.93 -0.32 -1.29
C ARG A 284 11.64 0.47 -1.46
N ALA A 285 11.74 1.79 -1.29
CA ALA A 285 10.66 2.71 -1.58
C ALA A 285 11.07 3.62 -2.75
N TRP A 286 10.28 3.60 -3.81
CA TRP A 286 10.51 4.50 -4.95
C TRP A 286 10.35 5.97 -4.52
N GLY A 287 11.25 6.82 -5.02
CA GLY A 287 11.29 8.25 -4.70
C GLY A 287 12.08 8.59 -3.44
N SER A 288 12.47 7.59 -2.61
CA SER A 288 13.38 7.80 -1.47
C SER A 288 14.64 6.92 -1.52
N ASP A 289 14.51 5.65 -1.87
CA ASP A 289 15.63 4.70 -1.91
C ASP A 289 16.06 4.39 -3.35
N ILE A 290 15.12 4.37 -4.27
CA ILE A 290 15.30 4.08 -5.70
C ILE A 290 14.52 5.09 -6.54
N GLY A 291 14.89 5.24 -7.80
CA GLY A 291 14.28 6.17 -8.74
C GLY A 291 14.87 6.03 -10.14
N PRO A 292 14.59 6.98 -11.05
CA PRO A 292 15.01 6.90 -12.45
C PRO A 292 16.54 6.77 -12.69
N ASP A 293 17.34 7.10 -11.69
CA ASP A 293 18.81 7.00 -11.73
C ASP A 293 19.32 5.61 -11.32
N HIS A 294 18.42 4.66 -11.00
CA HIS A 294 18.76 3.32 -10.55
C HIS A 294 18.13 2.27 -11.45
N THR A 295 18.93 1.29 -11.87
CA THR A 295 18.42 0.10 -12.54
C THR A 295 17.88 -0.92 -11.53
N PRO A 296 17.01 -1.86 -11.92
CA PRO A 296 16.57 -2.95 -11.03
C PRO A 296 17.73 -3.81 -10.50
N LEU A 297 18.81 -3.94 -11.27
CA LEU A 297 20.01 -4.67 -10.85
C LEU A 297 20.75 -3.95 -9.73
N GLU A 298 20.98 -2.65 -9.86
CA GLU A 298 21.61 -1.82 -8.82
C GLU A 298 20.74 -1.73 -7.56
N ALA A 299 19.43 -1.68 -7.74
CA ALA A 299 18.46 -1.70 -6.64
C ALA A 299 18.35 -3.07 -5.95
N CYS A 300 18.98 -4.12 -6.47
CA CYS A 300 18.87 -5.51 -5.99
C CYS A 300 17.44 -6.05 -5.95
N LEU A 301 16.55 -5.57 -6.80
CA LEU A 301 15.13 -5.96 -6.79
C LEU A 301 14.92 -7.40 -7.25
N LEU A 302 15.79 -7.93 -8.12
CA LEU A 302 15.73 -9.32 -8.60
C LEU A 302 15.99 -10.33 -7.49
N TYR A 303 16.76 -9.97 -6.46
CA TYR A 303 16.98 -10.83 -5.28
C TYR A 303 15.78 -10.85 -4.33
N THR A 304 15.01 -9.79 -4.26
CA THR A 304 13.84 -9.75 -3.37
C THR A 304 12.68 -10.57 -3.88
N SER A 305 12.55 -10.80 -5.19
CA SER A 305 11.54 -11.69 -5.76
C SER A 305 11.85 -13.16 -5.52
N ASP A 306 13.12 -13.57 -5.61
CA ASP A 306 13.55 -14.97 -5.40
C ASP A 306 13.65 -15.34 -3.92
N ALA A 307 14.04 -14.40 -3.05
CA ALA A 307 14.14 -14.66 -1.61
C ALA A 307 12.76 -14.83 -0.91
N ALA A 308 11.68 -14.37 -1.54
CA ALA A 308 10.32 -14.57 -1.02
C ALA A 308 9.75 -15.96 -1.34
N ASP A 309 10.35 -16.67 -2.28
CA ASP A 309 9.95 -18.02 -2.70
C ASP A 309 10.66 -19.15 -1.93
N GLU A 310 11.71 -18.85 -1.15
CA GLU A 310 12.32 -19.83 -0.29
C GLU A 310 11.43 -20.10 0.94
N PRO A 311 11.03 -21.37 1.19
CA PRO A 311 10.30 -21.72 2.40
C PRO A 311 11.21 -21.45 3.60
N LEU A 312 10.80 -20.54 4.47
CA LEU A 312 11.41 -20.38 5.78
C LEU A 312 11.29 -21.71 6.52
N SER A 313 12.39 -22.45 6.58
CA SER A 313 12.56 -23.70 7.33
C SER A 313 12.44 -23.50 8.83
#